data_2f41c787a0b7d48acb17c9e0838350ed
#
_entry.id   2f41c787a0b7d48acb17c9e0838350ed
#
_cell.length_a   1.000
_cell.length_b   1.000
_cell.length_c   1.000
_cell.angle_alpha   90.00
_cell.angle_beta   90.00
_cell.angle_gamma   90.00
#
_symmetry.space_group_name_H-M   'P 1'
#
loop_
_entity.id
_entity.type
_entity.pdbx_description
1 polymer ?
#
loop_
_entity_poly.entity_id
_entity_poly.type
_entity_poly.pdbx_seq_one_letter_code
_entity_poly.pdbx_strand_id
1 'polypeptide(L)'
;FDRVIASTKTAKCLTNEYEGKDGYRESNPLHKPYINICKILTSYKAVNPDKITALWDDKDNLKEPLTQIGFFDFDELHFEVYEGKGGHLPGEIVLIDYANHIVISGDIYINTHGLTKEQAEYNQYAPILMTSVDTDPVLCAQERTAVMQRLGVGKWQIFGAHGYKKDYSLSL
;
A
#
# COMPACT_ATOMS: atom_id res chain seq x y z
N PHE A 1 -11.68 8.02 12.30
CA PHE A 1 -10.54 8.91 12.02
C PHE A 1 -11.06 10.35 11.87
N ASP A 2 -10.29 11.32 12.37
CA ASP A 2 -10.61 12.74 12.22
C ASP A 2 -10.08 13.30 10.90
N ARG A 3 -8.98 12.71 10.42
CA ARG A 3 -8.32 13.07 9.17
C ARG A 3 -7.71 11.84 8.50
N VAL A 4 -7.80 11.78 7.18
CA VAL A 4 -7.16 10.79 6.31
C VAL A 4 -6.26 11.52 5.33
N ILE A 5 -4.98 11.16 5.29
CA ILE A 5 -4.02 11.65 4.30
C ILE A 5 -3.81 10.54 3.27
N ALA A 6 -3.92 10.87 2.01
CA ALA A 6 -3.82 9.90 0.93
C ALA A 6 -3.15 10.49 -0.32
N SER A 7 -2.66 9.63 -1.21
CA SER A 7 -2.33 10.05 -2.57
C SER A 7 -3.58 10.52 -3.31
N THR A 8 -3.42 11.31 -4.35
CA THR A 8 -4.55 11.80 -5.15
C THR A 8 -5.39 10.66 -5.74
N LYS A 9 -4.76 9.58 -6.18
CA LYS A 9 -5.46 8.39 -6.70
C LYS A 9 -6.28 7.68 -5.63
N THR A 10 -5.69 7.47 -4.46
CA THR A 10 -6.40 6.86 -3.32
C THR A 10 -7.54 7.75 -2.85
N ALA A 11 -7.32 9.06 -2.73
CA ALA A 11 -8.37 10.02 -2.34
C ALA A 11 -9.56 9.96 -3.30
N LYS A 12 -9.31 9.90 -4.61
CA LYS A 12 -10.35 9.74 -5.63
C LYS A 12 -11.14 8.44 -5.47
N CYS A 13 -10.45 7.32 -5.21
CA CYS A 13 -11.12 6.03 -4.97
C CYS A 13 -12.02 6.08 -3.74
N LEU A 14 -11.53 6.64 -2.62
CA LEU A 14 -12.31 6.78 -1.38
C LEU A 14 -13.54 7.69 -1.57
N THR A 15 -13.38 8.78 -2.33
CA THR A 15 -14.49 9.68 -2.68
C THR A 15 -15.54 8.97 -3.53
N ASN A 16 -15.11 8.22 -4.54
CA ASN A 16 -16.03 7.42 -5.37
C ASN A 16 -16.85 6.43 -4.51
N GLU A 17 -16.21 5.74 -3.59
CA GLU A 17 -16.89 4.82 -2.69
C GLU A 17 -17.92 5.51 -1.79
N TYR A 18 -17.59 6.70 -1.27
CA TYR A 18 -18.54 7.50 -0.46
C TYR A 18 -19.76 7.94 -1.27
N GLU A 19 -19.57 8.25 -2.54
CA GLU A 19 -20.63 8.59 -3.49
C GLU A 19 -21.43 7.37 -4.01
N GLY A 20 -21.13 6.18 -3.51
CA GLY A 20 -21.76 4.94 -3.95
C GLY A 20 -21.33 4.45 -5.32
N LYS A 21 -20.24 4.98 -5.86
CA LYS A 21 -19.61 4.51 -7.09
C LYS A 21 -18.68 3.35 -6.78
N ASP A 22 -18.44 2.52 -7.79
CA ASP A 22 -17.45 1.45 -7.66
C ASP A 22 -16.04 2.05 -7.46
N GLY A 23 -15.31 1.56 -6.46
CA GLY A 23 -13.89 1.80 -6.29
C GLY A 23 -13.07 1.06 -7.35
N TYR A 24 -11.74 1.13 -7.25
CA TYR A 24 -10.87 0.53 -8.27
C TYR A 24 -11.09 -0.98 -8.43
N ARG A 25 -11.14 -1.72 -7.32
CA ARG A 25 -11.32 -3.19 -7.38
C ARG A 25 -12.74 -3.60 -7.71
N GLU A 26 -13.72 -2.85 -7.28
CA GLU A 26 -15.15 -3.13 -7.58
C GLU A 26 -15.50 -2.92 -9.04
N SER A 27 -14.73 -2.12 -9.76
CA SER A 27 -14.88 -1.97 -11.21
C SER A 27 -14.52 -3.26 -11.97
N ASN A 28 -13.77 -4.18 -11.34
CA ASN A 28 -13.47 -5.49 -11.90
C ASN A 28 -14.55 -6.51 -11.48
N PRO A 29 -15.33 -7.08 -12.42
CA PRO A 29 -16.38 -8.04 -12.11
C PRO A 29 -15.92 -9.27 -11.34
N LEU A 30 -14.65 -9.66 -11.47
CA LEU A 30 -14.08 -10.80 -10.74
C LEU A 30 -13.80 -10.47 -9.27
N HIS A 31 -13.46 -9.22 -8.97
CA HIS A 31 -13.12 -8.78 -7.62
C HIS A 31 -14.34 -8.30 -6.84
N LYS A 32 -15.34 -7.74 -7.52
CA LYS A 32 -16.49 -7.10 -6.89
C LYS A 32 -17.22 -7.97 -5.85
N PRO A 33 -17.52 -9.26 -6.10
CA PRO A 33 -18.18 -10.10 -5.11
C PRO A 33 -17.37 -10.25 -3.83
N TYR A 34 -16.06 -10.45 -3.96
CA TYR A 34 -15.15 -10.60 -2.84
C TYR A 34 -15.07 -9.31 -2.00
N ILE A 35 -14.87 -8.17 -2.65
CA ILE A 35 -14.81 -6.87 -1.96
C ILE A 35 -16.11 -6.57 -1.21
N ASN A 36 -17.25 -6.87 -1.81
CA ASN A 36 -18.56 -6.71 -1.16
C ASN A 36 -18.68 -7.57 0.11
N ILE A 37 -18.23 -8.81 0.06
CA ILE A 37 -18.21 -9.70 1.23
C ILE A 37 -17.27 -9.12 2.31
N CYS A 38 -16.08 -8.69 1.95
CA CYS A 38 -15.14 -8.06 2.88
C CYS A 38 -15.75 -6.82 3.55
N LYS A 39 -16.41 -5.95 2.79
CA LYS A 39 -17.09 -4.74 3.32
C LYS A 39 -18.17 -5.11 4.34
N ILE A 40 -18.96 -6.16 4.10
CA ILE A 40 -19.98 -6.64 5.03
C ILE A 40 -19.32 -7.18 6.30
N LEU A 41 -18.34 -8.08 6.17
CA LEU A 41 -17.68 -8.73 7.30
C LEU A 41 -16.93 -7.75 8.20
N THR A 42 -16.34 -6.71 7.62
CA THR A 42 -15.60 -5.69 8.37
C THR A 42 -16.47 -4.53 8.83
N SER A 43 -17.78 -4.54 8.52
CA SER A 43 -18.68 -3.41 8.76
C SER A 43 -18.11 -2.10 8.19
N TYR A 44 -17.49 -2.19 7.02
CA TYR A 44 -16.81 -1.06 6.37
C TYR A 44 -17.77 0.12 6.16
N LYS A 45 -17.29 1.30 6.50
CA LYS A 45 -17.97 2.57 6.23
C LYS A 45 -17.07 3.43 5.36
N ALA A 46 -17.63 3.91 4.27
CA ALA A 46 -16.89 4.81 3.38
C ALA A 46 -16.43 6.08 4.13
N VAL A 47 -15.25 6.54 3.80
CA VAL A 47 -14.65 7.75 4.41
C VAL A 47 -15.35 8.99 3.86
N ASN A 48 -15.83 9.88 4.76
CA ASN A 48 -16.35 11.16 4.34
C ASN A 48 -15.26 11.99 3.62
N PRO A 49 -15.47 12.46 2.38
CA PRO A 49 -14.51 13.26 1.63
C PRO A 49 -13.99 14.50 2.35
N ASP A 50 -14.78 15.12 3.20
CA ASP A 50 -14.39 16.29 4.01
C ASP A 50 -13.23 15.98 4.98
N LYS A 51 -13.00 14.70 5.27
CA LYS A 51 -11.91 14.24 6.11
C LYS A 51 -10.66 13.85 5.31
N ILE A 52 -10.76 13.82 4.00
CA ILE A 52 -9.66 13.38 3.12
C ILE A 52 -8.83 14.59 2.72
N THR A 53 -7.54 14.52 2.97
CA THR A 53 -6.55 15.44 2.42
C THR A 53 -5.74 14.68 1.38
N ALA A 54 -5.97 14.99 0.11
CA ALA A 54 -5.11 14.51 -0.98
C ALA A 54 -3.81 15.29 -0.95
N LEU A 55 -2.70 14.59 -0.77
CA LEU A 55 -1.37 15.14 -0.91
C LEU A 55 -0.72 14.52 -2.14
N TRP A 56 0.25 15.25 -2.69
CA TRP A 56 1.05 14.90 -3.85
C TRP A 56 0.24 14.80 -5.14
N ASP A 57 0.72 15.47 -6.16
CA ASP A 57 0.10 15.51 -7.47
C ASP A 57 0.08 14.14 -8.13
N ASP A 58 -1.02 13.85 -8.80
CA ASP A 58 -1.17 12.65 -9.62
C ASP A 58 -0.14 12.73 -10.78
N LYS A 59 0.89 11.91 -10.70
CA LYS A 59 1.85 11.77 -11.80
C LYS A 59 1.32 10.71 -12.75
N ASP A 60 0.62 11.17 -13.78
CA ASP A 60 0.36 10.33 -14.93
C ASP A 60 1.70 9.89 -15.54
N ASN A 61 1.85 8.61 -15.85
CA ASN A 61 3.07 8.02 -16.41
C ASN A 61 4.25 7.85 -15.44
N LEU A 62 4.03 7.19 -14.31
CA LEU A 62 5.13 6.67 -13.52
C LEU A 62 6.02 5.76 -14.38
N LYS A 63 7.25 6.20 -14.66
CA LYS A 63 8.20 5.45 -15.51
C LYS A 63 8.83 4.28 -14.75
N GLU A 64 9.16 4.50 -13.50
CA GLU A 64 9.80 3.52 -12.62
C GLU A 64 8.74 2.76 -11.81
N PRO A 65 9.01 1.52 -11.39
CA PRO A 65 8.11 0.76 -10.52
C PRO A 65 7.75 1.51 -9.24
N LEU A 66 8.68 2.31 -8.70
CA LEU A 66 8.49 3.14 -7.52
C LEU A 66 9.02 4.56 -7.79
N THR A 67 8.16 5.54 -7.80
CA THR A 67 8.49 6.94 -8.15
C THR A 67 8.31 7.83 -6.93
N GLN A 68 9.31 8.66 -6.62
CA GLN A 68 9.18 9.68 -5.58
C GLN A 68 8.19 10.75 -6.00
N ILE A 69 7.20 11.01 -5.14
CA ILE A 69 6.13 11.97 -5.39
C ILE A 69 6.15 13.17 -4.45
N GLY A 70 6.88 13.08 -3.33
CA GLY A 70 6.99 14.18 -2.37
C GLY A 70 7.61 13.77 -1.05
N PHE A 71 7.27 14.52 -0.03
CA PHE A 71 7.75 14.36 1.34
C PHE A 71 6.56 14.41 2.32
N PHE A 72 6.75 13.81 3.49
CA PHE A 72 5.77 13.85 4.57
C PHE A 72 6.49 13.89 5.93
N ASP A 73 6.22 14.91 6.70
CA ASP A 73 6.77 15.07 8.06
C ASP A 73 5.74 14.61 9.09
N PHE A 74 6.19 13.83 10.05
CA PHE A 74 5.40 13.41 11.19
C PHE A 74 6.28 13.42 12.45
N ASP A 75 6.03 14.36 13.35
CA ASP A 75 6.88 14.66 14.50
C ASP A 75 8.35 14.86 14.06
N GLU A 76 9.26 14.04 14.59
CA GLU A 76 10.70 14.08 14.27
C GLU A 76 11.07 13.22 13.05
N LEU A 77 10.09 12.55 12.43
CA LEU A 77 10.30 11.72 11.26
C LEU A 77 10.12 12.52 9.97
N HIS A 78 11.03 12.33 9.04
CA HIS A 78 10.99 12.95 7.71
C HIS A 78 10.97 11.87 6.63
N PHE A 79 9.81 11.67 6.05
CA PHE A 79 9.62 10.63 5.04
C PHE A 79 9.72 11.18 3.63
N GLU A 80 10.52 10.54 2.80
CA GLU A 80 10.34 10.57 1.36
C GLU A 80 9.14 9.68 0.99
N VAL A 81 8.26 10.19 0.14
CA VAL A 81 7.03 9.52 -0.27
C VAL A 81 7.17 9.00 -1.68
N TYR A 82 6.96 7.73 -1.84
CA TYR A 82 7.02 7.04 -3.13
C TYR A 82 5.66 6.45 -3.47
N GLU A 83 5.28 6.51 -4.75
CA GLU A 83 4.07 5.86 -5.27
C GLU A 83 4.47 4.70 -6.17
N GLY A 84 3.82 3.55 -5.99
CA GLY A 84 3.90 2.40 -6.88
C GLY A 84 3.07 2.61 -8.16
N LYS A 85 3.38 1.87 -9.21
CA LYS A 85 2.62 1.90 -10.48
C LYS A 85 1.25 1.23 -10.39
N GLY A 86 0.92 0.64 -9.25
CA GLY A 86 -0.34 -0.04 -8.99
C GLY A 86 -0.22 -1.56 -9.08
N GLY A 87 0.92 -2.11 -8.76
CA GLY A 87 1.12 -3.55 -8.70
C GLY A 87 0.23 -4.20 -7.65
N HIS A 88 0.19 -3.64 -6.45
CA HIS A 88 -0.80 -4.03 -5.45
C HIS A 88 -2.10 -3.23 -5.68
N LEU A 89 -2.07 -1.92 -5.51
CA LEU A 89 -3.19 -1.01 -5.79
C LEU A 89 -2.67 0.31 -6.39
N PRO A 90 -3.42 0.93 -7.31
CA PRO A 90 -3.11 2.28 -7.77
C PRO A 90 -3.18 3.29 -6.63
N GLY A 91 -2.16 4.14 -6.55
CA GLY A 91 -2.08 5.18 -5.53
C GLY A 91 -1.53 4.70 -4.18
N GLU A 92 -1.13 3.45 -4.05
CA GLU A 92 -0.46 2.96 -2.85
C GLU A 92 0.91 3.60 -2.70
N ILE A 93 1.22 4.01 -1.48
CA ILE A 93 2.45 4.75 -1.17
C ILE A 93 3.36 3.95 -0.25
N VAL A 94 4.65 4.20 -0.41
CA VAL A 94 5.71 3.77 0.50
C VAL A 94 6.36 5.01 1.10
N LEU A 95 6.54 5.02 2.41
CA LEU A 95 7.21 6.10 3.14
C LEU A 95 8.59 5.59 3.59
N ILE A 96 9.65 6.33 3.31
CA ILE A 96 11.02 5.97 3.71
C ILE A 96 11.66 7.14 4.46
N ASP A 97 12.00 6.92 5.72
CA ASP A 97 12.84 7.81 6.51
C ASP A 97 14.27 7.28 6.51
N TYR A 98 15.12 7.93 5.73
CA TYR A 98 16.53 7.54 5.58
C TYR A 98 17.38 7.85 6.82
N ALA A 99 17.03 8.86 7.59
CA ALA A 99 17.76 9.23 8.80
C ALA A 99 17.58 8.22 9.92
N ASN A 100 16.34 7.71 10.07
CA ASN A 100 15.97 6.77 11.11
C ASN A 100 15.95 5.31 10.61
N HIS A 101 16.20 5.08 9.31
CA HIS A 101 16.15 3.76 8.67
C HIS A 101 14.78 3.06 8.87
N ILE A 102 13.70 3.80 8.64
CA ILE A 102 12.32 3.31 8.77
C ILE A 102 11.65 3.28 7.40
N VAL A 103 10.93 2.20 7.12
CA VAL A 103 10.07 2.06 5.94
C VAL A 103 8.67 1.69 6.38
N ILE A 104 7.66 2.40 5.86
CA ILE A 104 6.25 2.03 5.95
C ILE A 104 5.80 1.69 4.53
N SER A 105 5.54 0.41 4.26
CA SER A 105 5.41 -0.11 2.90
C SER A 105 3.98 -0.48 2.49
N GLY A 106 3.00 -0.27 3.36
CA GLY A 106 1.64 -0.73 3.06
C GLY A 106 1.61 -2.22 2.73
N ASP A 107 0.88 -2.58 1.70
CA ASP A 107 0.79 -3.96 1.20
C ASP A 107 1.76 -4.26 0.05
N ILE A 108 2.50 -3.27 -0.44
CA ILE A 108 3.57 -3.49 -1.45
C ILE A 108 4.60 -4.48 -0.90
N TYR A 109 4.97 -4.35 0.38
CA TYR A 109 5.87 -5.26 1.04
C TYR A 109 5.28 -5.70 2.38
N ILE A 110 4.87 -6.96 2.47
CA ILE A 110 4.35 -7.55 3.70
C ILE A 110 5.32 -8.60 4.27
N ASN A 111 5.32 -8.74 5.59
CA ASN A 111 6.04 -9.80 6.28
C ASN A 111 5.03 -10.79 6.87
N THR A 112 5.07 -12.03 6.42
CA THR A 112 4.18 -13.08 6.93
C THR A 112 4.59 -13.61 8.30
N HIS A 113 5.77 -13.23 8.80
CA HIS A 113 6.19 -13.58 10.15
C HIS A 113 5.27 -12.92 11.18
N GLY A 114 4.77 -13.69 12.13
CA GLY A 114 3.80 -13.23 13.13
C GLY A 114 2.35 -13.45 12.74
N LEU A 115 2.08 -13.88 11.52
CA LEU A 115 0.78 -14.43 11.16
C LEU A 115 0.64 -15.85 11.72
N THR A 116 -0.60 -16.30 11.98
CA THR A 116 -0.84 -17.71 12.26
C THR A 116 -0.49 -18.55 11.02
N LYS A 117 -0.31 -19.86 11.22
CA LYS A 117 -0.04 -20.77 10.11
C LYS A 117 -1.12 -20.67 9.03
N GLU A 118 -2.38 -20.63 9.44
CA GLU A 118 -3.55 -20.52 8.55
C GLU A 118 -3.55 -19.18 7.80
N GLN A 119 -3.22 -18.08 8.49
CA GLN A 119 -3.12 -16.76 7.85
C GLN A 119 -1.99 -16.70 6.84
N ALA A 120 -0.81 -17.24 7.17
CA ALA A 120 0.33 -17.28 6.27
C ALA A 120 0.04 -18.16 5.04
N GLU A 121 -0.57 -19.33 5.25
CA GLU A 121 -1.00 -20.24 4.18
C GLU A 121 -2.06 -19.57 3.29
N TYR A 122 -3.07 -18.93 3.88
CA TYR A 122 -4.08 -18.17 3.15
C TYR A 122 -3.47 -17.07 2.27
N ASN A 123 -2.55 -16.28 2.79
CA ASN A 123 -1.88 -15.25 2.01
C ASN A 123 -1.05 -15.83 0.86
N GLN A 124 -0.47 -17.01 1.05
CA GLN A 124 0.27 -17.73 0.00
C GLN A 124 -0.64 -18.16 -1.16
N TYR A 125 -1.87 -18.58 -0.86
CA TYR A 125 -2.85 -19.02 -1.86
C TYR A 125 -3.80 -17.90 -2.33
N ALA A 126 -3.79 -16.74 -1.68
CA ALA A 126 -4.68 -15.63 -2.01
C ALA A 126 -4.65 -15.23 -3.50
N PRO A 127 -3.50 -15.19 -4.19
CA PRO A 127 -3.45 -14.94 -5.63
C PRO A 127 -4.24 -15.93 -6.47
N ILE A 128 -4.39 -17.16 -5.99
CA ILE A 128 -5.11 -18.23 -6.69
C ILE A 128 -6.60 -18.21 -6.35
N LEU A 129 -6.92 -18.04 -5.05
CA LEU A 129 -8.29 -18.13 -4.55
C LEU A 129 -9.07 -16.82 -4.70
N MET A 130 -8.39 -15.69 -4.64
CA MET A 130 -8.99 -14.37 -4.56
C MET A 130 -8.70 -13.50 -5.78
N THR A 131 -8.20 -14.08 -6.84
CA THR A 131 -7.84 -13.38 -8.07
C THR A 131 -6.97 -12.15 -7.85
N SER A 132 -6.29 -12.07 -6.78
CA SER A 132 -5.19 -11.22 -6.40
C SER A 132 -5.42 -10.38 -5.15
N VAL A 133 -4.57 -10.59 -4.23
CA VAL A 133 -4.14 -9.55 -3.30
C VAL A 133 -3.44 -8.45 -4.12
N ASP A 134 -2.65 -8.82 -5.11
CA ASP A 134 -2.01 -7.88 -6.04
C ASP A 134 -2.85 -7.72 -7.32
N THR A 135 -3.03 -6.49 -7.80
CA THR A 135 -3.71 -6.19 -9.07
C THR A 135 -2.88 -6.71 -10.25
N ASP A 136 -1.56 -6.52 -10.17
CA ASP A 136 -0.56 -7.06 -11.09
C ASP A 136 0.60 -7.64 -10.27
N PRO A 137 0.65 -8.98 -10.07
CA PRO A 137 1.67 -9.62 -9.25
C PRO A 137 3.10 -9.42 -9.77
N VAL A 138 3.28 -9.34 -11.08
CA VAL A 138 4.60 -9.14 -11.71
C VAL A 138 5.08 -7.72 -11.42
N LEU A 139 4.23 -6.74 -11.62
CA LEU A 139 4.53 -5.34 -11.31
C LEU A 139 4.76 -5.14 -9.81
N CYS A 140 3.94 -5.75 -8.95
CA CYS A 140 4.13 -5.67 -7.49
C CYS A 140 5.47 -6.27 -7.05
N ALA A 141 5.93 -7.36 -7.67
CA ALA A 141 7.26 -7.90 -7.43
C ALA A 141 8.38 -6.93 -7.82
N GLN A 142 8.20 -6.18 -8.92
CA GLN A 142 9.14 -5.12 -9.31
C GLN A 142 9.11 -3.95 -8.31
N GLU A 143 7.95 -3.55 -7.82
CA GLU A 143 7.79 -2.53 -6.78
C GLU A 143 8.49 -2.93 -5.48
N ARG A 144 8.31 -4.19 -5.02
CA ARG A 144 9.03 -4.73 -3.85
C ARG A 144 10.54 -4.69 -4.03
N THR A 145 11.02 -5.04 -5.22
CA THR A 145 12.44 -4.97 -5.56
C THR A 145 12.94 -3.54 -5.53
N ALA A 146 12.16 -2.59 -6.08
CA ALA A 146 12.51 -1.17 -6.07
C ALA A 146 12.55 -0.59 -4.65
N VAL A 147 11.66 -1.00 -3.74
CA VAL A 147 11.77 -0.65 -2.32
C VAL A 147 13.10 -1.09 -1.76
N MET A 148 13.47 -2.36 -1.94
CA MET A 148 14.70 -2.91 -1.40
C MET A 148 15.96 -2.26 -2.00
N GLN A 149 15.95 -1.88 -3.27
CA GLN A 149 17.06 -1.19 -3.94
C GLN A 149 17.27 0.25 -3.44
N ARG A 150 16.24 0.88 -2.88
CA ARG A 150 16.36 2.24 -2.32
C ARG A 150 16.97 2.24 -0.92
N LEU A 151 16.97 1.11 -0.23
CA LEU A 151 17.55 1.00 1.10
C LEU A 151 19.07 0.95 0.99
N GLY A 152 19.75 1.89 1.63
CA GLY A 152 21.22 1.90 1.73
C GLY A 152 21.73 0.90 2.77
N VAL A 153 23.05 0.86 2.91
CA VAL A 153 23.73 0.09 3.95
C VAL A 153 23.21 0.51 5.33
N GLY A 154 22.91 -0.45 6.17
CA GLY A 154 22.41 -0.19 7.52
C GLY A 154 21.44 -1.23 8.01
N LYS A 155 20.90 -0.97 9.19
CA LYS A 155 19.84 -1.76 9.79
C LYS A 155 18.52 -1.01 9.60
N TRP A 156 17.62 -1.57 8.83
CA TRP A 156 16.33 -0.99 8.49
C TRP A 156 15.20 -1.68 9.23
N GLN A 157 14.17 -0.93 9.55
CA GLN A 157 12.91 -1.45 10.08
C GLN A 157 11.81 -1.23 9.04
N ILE A 158 11.21 -2.31 8.55
CA ILE A 158 10.15 -2.28 7.54
C ILE A 158 8.83 -2.64 8.20
N PHE A 159 7.86 -1.73 8.14
CA PHE A 159 6.49 -1.88 8.63
C PHE A 159 5.55 -2.05 7.44
N GLY A 160 5.07 -3.28 7.23
CA GLY A 160 4.00 -3.57 6.28
C GLY A 160 2.62 -3.41 6.92
N ALA A 161 1.56 -3.50 6.12
CA ALA A 161 0.20 -3.50 6.64
C ALA A 161 -0.17 -4.80 7.36
N HIS A 162 0.55 -5.89 7.10
CA HIS A 162 0.33 -7.21 7.69
C HIS A 162 1.60 -7.80 8.28
N GLY A 163 1.44 -8.60 9.35
CA GLY A 163 2.53 -9.27 10.05
C GLY A 163 3.31 -8.35 10.99
N TYR A 164 4.43 -8.86 11.50
CA TYR A 164 5.32 -8.08 12.35
C TYR A 164 6.25 -7.19 11.52
N LYS A 165 6.80 -6.15 12.13
CA LYS A 165 7.88 -5.40 11.52
C LYS A 165 9.02 -6.35 11.11
N LYS A 166 9.67 -6.07 10.01
CA LYS A 166 10.86 -6.79 9.57
C LYS A 166 12.11 -5.97 9.85
N ASP A 167 13.04 -6.57 10.57
CA ASP A 167 14.40 -6.04 10.68
C ASP A 167 15.21 -6.54 9.47
N TYR A 168 15.78 -5.63 8.70
CA TYR A 168 16.54 -5.90 7.50
C TYR A 168 17.91 -5.26 7.59
N SER A 169 18.96 -6.03 7.33
CA SER A 169 20.34 -5.55 7.41
C SER A 169 21.03 -5.67 6.06
N LEU A 170 21.51 -4.57 5.55
CA LEU A 170 22.41 -4.51 4.38
C LEU A 170 23.81 -4.22 4.87
N SER A 171 24.75 -5.09 4.51
CA SER A 171 26.21 -4.89 4.66
C SER A 171 26.85 -4.70 3.28
N LEU A 172 27.94 -3.96 3.25
CA LEU A 172 28.81 -3.87 2.07
C LEU A 172 29.40 -5.23 1.73
#